data_c8e3088dda093b998bb02d87ee27c428
#
_entry.id   c8e3088dda093b998bb02d87ee27c428
#
_cell.length_a   1.000
_cell.length_b   1.000
_cell.length_c   1.000
_cell.angle_alpha   90.00
_cell.angle_beta   90.00
_cell.angle_gamma   90.00
#
_symmetry.space_group_name_H-M   'P 1'
#
loop_
_entity.id
_entity.type
_entity.pdbx_description
1 polymer ?
#
loop_
_entity_poly.entity_id
_entity_poly.type
_entity_poly.pdbx_seq_one_letter_code
_entity_poly.pdbx_strand_id
1 'polypeptide(L)'
;MIKKFNEFMNESHSNVSNNKKGYKPKNKKELEKILEQLIEERGNDGDFNDIDTSHITDMSFLFERKKEFNGNISHWDVSKVEDMSGMFLGAKSFNQPIGNWDVHNVIYMKRMFYGAESFNQNIENWNVHNVIDMSGMFAFTKSFNQPLEHWNVREVKNMSGMFYHAESFNKPIDKWDISNVEYTDGMFAGAVSFDQSLKKWDIFKERK
;
A
#
# COMPACT_ATOMS: atom_id res chain seq x y z
N MET A 1 27.59 18.75 6.33
CA MET A 1 26.41 17.98 5.87
C MET A 1 25.12 18.81 5.90
N ILE A 2 24.80 19.50 6.99
CA ILE A 2 23.61 20.35 7.15
C ILE A 2 23.51 21.50 6.12
N LYS A 3 24.62 22.18 5.75
CA LYS A 3 24.62 23.26 4.75
C LYS A 3 24.18 22.81 3.34
N LYS A 4 24.70 21.66 2.86
CA LYS A 4 24.29 21.11 1.55
C LYS A 4 22.83 20.64 1.52
N PHE A 5 22.31 20.22 2.66
CA PHE A 5 20.90 19.82 2.78
C PHE A 5 19.96 21.02 2.74
N ASN A 6 20.34 22.13 3.41
CA ASN A 6 19.57 23.37 3.38
C ASN A 6 19.59 24.02 1.97
N GLU A 7 20.69 23.90 1.21
CA GLU A 7 20.76 24.33 -0.21
C GLU A 7 19.83 23.47 -1.07
N PHE A 8 19.80 22.14 -0.89
CA PHE A 8 18.89 21.24 -1.57
C PHE A 8 17.41 21.58 -1.27
N MET A 9 17.09 21.86 0.00
CA MET A 9 15.72 22.23 0.39
C MET A 9 15.32 23.59 -0.21
N ASN A 10 16.24 24.55 -0.34
CA ASN A 10 15.97 25.83 -1.00
C ASN A 10 15.75 25.72 -2.52
N GLU A 11 16.40 24.77 -3.18
CA GLU A 11 16.19 24.52 -4.63
C GLU A 11 14.85 23.81 -4.93
N SER A 12 14.38 22.97 -3.99
CA SER A 12 13.06 22.31 -4.13
C SER A 12 11.88 23.22 -3.78
N HIS A 13 12.13 24.49 -3.35
CA HIS A 13 11.12 25.49 -2.97
C HIS A 13 10.87 26.54 -4.07
N SER A 14 11.02 26.23 -5.34
CA SER A 14 10.81 27.20 -6.41
C SER A 14 9.33 27.53 -6.65
N ASN A 15 8.96 28.75 -6.25
CA ASN A 15 7.84 29.56 -6.72
C ASN A 15 6.40 29.05 -6.53
N VAL A 16 5.81 29.36 -5.37
CA VAL A 16 4.37 29.67 -5.31
C VAL A 16 4.14 30.82 -4.34
N SER A 17 3.58 31.89 -4.83
CA SER A 17 2.97 32.97 -4.05
C SER A 17 1.77 32.40 -3.24
N ASN A 18 1.79 32.59 -1.93
CA ASN A 18 0.84 32.18 -0.89
C ASN A 18 1.01 30.81 -0.23
N ASN A 19 1.89 30.76 0.75
CA ASN A 19 1.78 30.06 2.05
C ASN A 19 1.53 28.55 2.13
N LYS A 20 1.81 27.73 1.10
CA LYS A 20 2.12 26.29 1.32
C LYS A 20 3.42 25.97 0.58
N LYS A 21 4.49 25.72 1.33
CA LYS A 21 5.73 25.16 0.78
C LYS A 21 5.41 23.76 0.24
N GLY A 22 5.19 23.64 -1.05
CA GLY A 22 5.04 22.36 -1.71
C GLY A 22 6.41 21.71 -1.91
N TYR A 23 6.55 20.45 -1.51
CA TYR A 23 7.76 19.65 -1.73
C TYR A 23 7.62 18.87 -3.04
N LYS A 24 8.67 18.89 -3.89
CA LYS A 24 8.66 18.22 -5.21
C LYS A 24 9.84 17.27 -5.36
N PRO A 25 9.77 16.07 -4.75
CA PRO A 25 10.80 15.06 -4.90
C PRO A 25 10.87 14.57 -6.35
N LYS A 26 12.07 14.47 -6.91
CA LYS A 26 12.29 13.97 -8.28
C LYS A 26 12.30 12.44 -8.37
N ASN A 27 12.50 11.78 -7.27
CA ASN A 27 12.59 10.33 -7.16
C ASN A 27 12.34 9.87 -5.72
N LYS A 28 12.25 8.56 -5.52
CA LYS A 28 12.05 7.93 -4.21
C LYS A 28 13.05 8.39 -3.15
N LYS A 29 14.34 8.46 -3.49
CA LYS A 29 15.39 8.83 -2.54
C LYS A 29 15.22 10.26 -2.01
N GLU A 30 14.76 11.18 -2.85
CA GLU A 30 14.43 12.54 -2.43
C GLU A 30 13.16 12.56 -1.58
N LEU A 31 12.14 11.76 -1.96
CA LEU A 31 10.92 11.60 -1.18
C LEU A 31 11.20 11.06 0.23
N GLU A 32 12.02 10.03 0.35
CA GLU A 32 12.45 9.45 1.63
C GLU A 32 13.09 10.49 2.55
N LYS A 33 14.02 11.32 2.02
CA LYS A 33 14.67 12.38 2.78
C LYS A 33 13.72 13.47 3.26
N ILE A 34 12.79 13.89 2.38
CA ILE A 34 11.76 14.87 2.72
C ILE A 34 10.87 14.30 3.83
N LEU A 35 10.44 13.05 3.72
CA LEU A 35 9.61 12.40 4.72
C LEU A 35 10.31 12.25 6.07
N GLU A 36 11.59 11.85 6.10
CA GLU A 36 12.36 11.76 7.33
C GLU A 36 12.35 13.10 8.07
N GLN A 37 12.67 14.20 7.37
CA GLN A 37 12.66 15.54 7.97
C GLN A 37 11.25 15.93 8.42
N LEU A 38 10.23 15.76 7.58
CA LEU A 38 8.88 16.19 7.90
C LEU A 38 8.24 15.37 9.03
N ILE A 39 8.60 14.10 9.16
CA ILE A 39 8.18 13.29 10.31
C ILE A 39 8.83 13.81 11.61
N GLU A 40 10.10 14.24 11.59
CA GLU A 40 10.74 14.90 12.73
C GLU A 40 10.07 16.23 13.08
N GLU A 41 9.68 17.03 12.08
CA GLU A 41 9.08 18.35 12.26
C GLU A 41 7.59 18.29 12.66
N ARG A 42 6.81 17.35 12.08
CA ARG A 42 5.34 17.32 12.17
C ARG A 42 4.82 16.16 13.03
N GLY A 43 5.69 15.24 13.42
CA GLY A 43 5.32 14.00 14.08
C GLY A 43 4.75 12.95 13.13
N ASN A 44 4.47 11.77 13.69
CA ASN A 44 3.99 10.61 12.93
C ASN A 44 2.55 10.76 12.43
N ASP A 45 1.74 11.64 13.02
CA ASP A 45 0.35 11.92 12.65
C ASP A 45 0.20 13.21 11.81
N GLY A 46 1.31 13.78 11.34
CA GLY A 46 1.34 15.04 10.58
C GLY A 46 0.61 14.95 9.25
N ASP A 47 0.35 16.12 8.64
CA ASP A 47 -0.18 16.22 7.26
C ASP A 47 1.00 16.32 6.27
N PHE A 48 1.05 15.39 5.31
CA PHE A 48 2.09 15.28 4.28
C PHE A 48 1.53 15.49 2.86
N ASN A 49 0.31 15.99 2.74
CA ASN A 49 -0.36 16.21 1.45
C ASN A 49 0.20 17.39 0.65
N ASP A 50 1.14 18.15 1.20
CA ASP A 50 1.89 19.19 0.50
C ASP A 50 3.12 18.67 -0.26
N ILE A 51 3.31 17.35 -0.30
CA ILE A 51 4.33 16.68 -1.12
C ILE A 51 3.72 16.30 -2.47
N ASP A 52 4.29 16.83 -3.55
CA ASP A 52 3.93 16.46 -4.93
C ASP A 52 4.58 15.13 -5.31
N THR A 53 3.79 14.06 -5.31
CA THR A 53 4.23 12.70 -5.62
C THR A 53 3.97 12.28 -7.06
N SER A 54 3.43 13.18 -7.90
CA SER A 54 2.97 12.89 -9.28
C SER A 54 4.03 12.35 -10.24
N HIS A 55 5.30 12.40 -9.86
CA HIS A 55 6.42 11.89 -10.66
C HIS A 55 7.05 10.61 -10.11
N ILE A 56 6.56 10.13 -8.96
CA ILE A 56 7.12 8.95 -8.31
C ILE A 56 6.55 7.68 -8.92
N THR A 57 7.41 6.77 -9.33
CA THR A 57 7.04 5.47 -9.90
C THR A 57 7.32 4.30 -8.96
N ASP A 58 8.16 4.49 -7.94
CA ASP A 58 8.52 3.50 -6.93
C ASP A 58 8.29 4.08 -5.53
N MET A 59 7.35 3.46 -4.79
CA MET A 59 7.07 3.75 -3.38
C MET A 59 7.33 2.53 -2.49
N SER A 60 8.09 1.54 -3.00
CA SER A 60 8.39 0.33 -2.24
C SER A 60 9.11 0.67 -0.94
N PHE A 61 8.72 0.03 0.15
CA PHE A 61 9.32 0.16 1.49
C PHE A 61 9.37 1.57 2.11
N LEU A 62 8.61 2.53 1.57
CA LEU A 62 8.70 3.95 1.93
C LEU A 62 8.48 4.21 3.43
N PHE A 63 7.56 3.47 4.06
CA PHE A 63 7.27 3.54 5.50
C PHE A 63 7.62 2.23 6.22
N GLU A 64 8.54 1.43 5.66
CA GLU A 64 8.94 0.17 6.28
C GLU A 64 9.37 0.39 7.73
N ARG A 65 8.78 -0.40 8.64
CA ARG A 65 9.06 -0.41 10.09
C ARG A 65 8.89 0.94 10.81
N LYS A 66 8.28 1.94 10.19
CA LYS A 66 7.85 3.17 10.86
C LYS A 66 6.59 2.87 11.68
N LYS A 67 6.77 2.19 12.82
CA LYS A 67 5.67 1.58 13.62
C LYS A 67 4.59 2.57 14.00
N GLU A 68 4.98 3.80 14.36
CA GLU A 68 4.09 4.85 14.86
C GLU A 68 3.53 5.73 13.73
N PHE A 69 3.96 5.55 12.49
CA PHE A 69 3.52 6.39 11.37
C PHE A 69 2.04 6.20 11.08
N ASN A 70 1.29 7.30 11.17
CA ASN A 70 -0.11 7.40 10.77
C ASN A 70 -0.39 8.77 10.12
N GLY A 71 0.57 9.32 9.41
CA GLY A 71 0.49 10.62 8.77
C GLY A 71 -0.48 10.67 7.60
N ASN A 72 -1.13 11.82 7.43
CA ASN A 72 -2.09 12.03 6.37
C ASN A 72 -1.41 12.19 5.01
N ILE A 73 -1.62 11.22 4.14
CA ILE A 73 -1.12 11.11 2.76
C ILE A 73 -2.27 10.86 1.77
N SER A 74 -3.50 11.14 2.18
CA SER A 74 -4.72 10.77 1.44
C SER A 74 -4.84 11.42 0.05
N HIS A 75 -4.16 12.55 -0.17
CA HIS A 75 -4.17 13.29 -1.45
C HIS A 75 -2.91 13.07 -2.30
N TRP A 76 -2.07 12.11 -1.95
CA TRP A 76 -0.93 11.80 -2.81
C TRP A 76 -1.39 11.31 -4.18
N ASP A 77 -0.79 11.85 -5.21
CA ASP A 77 -0.93 11.33 -6.58
C ASP A 77 -0.01 10.13 -6.75
N VAL A 78 -0.60 8.94 -6.81
CA VAL A 78 0.09 7.67 -6.99
C VAL A 78 -0.16 7.07 -8.38
N SER A 79 -0.75 7.84 -9.28
CA SER A 79 -1.20 7.37 -10.60
C SER A 79 -0.07 6.84 -11.50
N LYS A 80 1.19 7.19 -11.20
CA LYS A 80 2.37 6.69 -11.93
C LYS A 80 3.16 5.62 -11.18
N VAL A 81 2.70 5.22 -9.99
CA VAL A 81 3.42 4.24 -9.19
C VAL A 81 3.23 2.84 -9.78
N GLU A 82 4.34 2.14 -9.99
CA GLU A 82 4.39 0.77 -10.49
C GLU A 82 4.71 -0.23 -9.36
N ASP A 83 5.47 0.19 -8.35
CA ASP A 83 5.88 -0.67 -7.23
C ASP A 83 5.49 -0.05 -5.86
N MET A 84 4.60 -0.76 -5.15
CA MET A 84 4.19 -0.48 -3.78
C MET A 84 4.60 -1.62 -2.81
N SER A 85 5.55 -2.48 -3.21
CA SER A 85 5.99 -3.60 -2.37
C SER A 85 6.45 -3.11 -1.00
N GLY A 86 5.90 -3.68 0.07
CA GLY A 86 6.30 -3.37 1.45
C GLY A 86 6.12 -1.91 1.88
N MET A 87 5.36 -1.09 1.15
CA MET A 87 5.24 0.35 1.42
C MET A 87 4.93 0.65 2.90
N PHE A 88 4.05 -0.11 3.53
CA PHE A 88 3.67 0.00 4.94
C PHE A 88 4.07 -1.22 5.76
N LEU A 89 5.11 -1.96 5.36
CA LEU A 89 5.56 -3.16 6.06
C LEU A 89 5.93 -2.81 7.50
N GLY A 90 5.19 -3.35 8.47
CA GLY A 90 5.41 -3.10 9.90
C GLY A 90 5.05 -1.69 10.39
N ALA A 91 4.36 -0.88 9.58
CA ALA A 91 3.78 0.40 9.99
C ALA A 91 2.50 0.13 10.81
N LYS A 92 2.68 -0.25 12.09
CA LYS A 92 1.61 -0.81 12.92
C LYS A 92 0.42 0.12 13.14
N SER A 93 0.68 1.43 13.27
CA SER A 93 -0.34 2.44 13.54
C SER A 93 -1.03 2.97 12.28
N PHE A 94 -0.51 2.66 11.09
CA PHE A 94 -1.03 3.23 9.84
C PHE A 94 -2.48 2.83 9.57
N ASN A 95 -3.36 3.84 9.47
CA ASN A 95 -4.78 3.65 9.15
C ASN A 95 -5.39 4.90 8.47
N GLN A 96 -4.66 5.55 7.54
CA GLN A 96 -5.17 6.72 6.84
C GLN A 96 -6.03 6.36 5.62
N PRO A 97 -7.01 7.20 5.25
CA PRO A 97 -7.94 6.93 4.16
C PRO A 97 -7.26 7.09 2.80
N ILE A 98 -6.82 5.98 2.23
CA ILE A 98 -6.14 5.91 0.93
C ILE A 98 -7.01 5.27 -0.16
N GLY A 99 -8.30 5.08 0.09
CA GLY A 99 -9.22 4.43 -0.85
C GLY A 99 -9.41 5.16 -2.19
N ASN A 100 -9.10 6.47 -2.24
CA ASN A 100 -9.18 7.28 -3.45
C ASN A 100 -7.89 7.27 -4.29
N TRP A 101 -6.86 6.55 -3.88
CA TRP A 101 -5.64 6.43 -4.67
C TRP A 101 -5.89 5.74 -6.00
N ASP A 102 -5.38 6.31 -7.07
CA ASP A 102 -5.41 5.70 -8.39
C ASP A 102 -4.22 4.74 -8.56
N VAL A 103 -4.45 3.46 -8.30
CA VAL A 103 -3.42 2.41 -8.33
C VAL A 103 -3.38 1.62 -9.64
N HIS A 104 -4.01 2.13 -10.72
CA HIS A 104 -4.19 1.38 -11.96
C HIS A 104 -2.87 0.95 -12.65
N ASN A 105 -1.75 1.66 -12.40
CA ASN A 105 -0.43 1.33 -12.95
C ASN A 105 0.40 0.42 -12.05
N VAL A 106 -0.08 0.08 -10.83
CA VAL A 106 0.68 -0.73 -9.90
C VAL A 106 0.77 -2.18 -10.37
N ILE A 107 2.00 -2.70 -10.41
CA ILE A 107 2.35 -4.06 -10.82
C ILE A 107 2.67 -4.93 -9.59
N TYR A 108 3.30 -4.34 -8.57
CA TYR A 108 3.75 -5.06 -7.37
C TYR A 108 3.14 -4.48 -6.11
N MET A 109 2.40 -5.33 -5.35
CA MET A 109 1.82 -5.02 -4.04
C MET A 109 2.28 -6.01 -2.96
N LYS A 110 3.37 -6.74 -3.23
CA LYS A 110 3.92 -7.74 -2.30
C LYS A 110 4.17 -7.11 -0.93
N ARG A 111 3.58 -7.71 0.13
CA ARG A 111 3.75 -7.27 1.53
C ARG A 111 3.42 -5.80 1.79
N MET A 112 2.59 -5.15 0.96
CA MET A 112 2.31 -3.71 1.09
C MET A 112 1.86 -3.32 2.49
N PHE A 113 0.98 -4.09 3.13
CA PHE A 113 0.47 -3.87 4.48
C PHE A 113 0.90 -4.94 5.48
N TYR A 114 1.96 -5.71 5.18
CA TYR A 114 2.43 -6.76 6.08
C TYR A 114 2.70 -6.20 7.49
N GLY A 115 1.98 -6.68 8.52
CA GLY A 115 2.13 -6.22 9.89
C GLY A 115 1.66 -4.78 10.16
N ALA A 116 0.88 -4.17 9.25
CA ALA A 116 0.16 -2.93 9.50
C ALA A 116 -1.09 -3.25 10.35
N GLU A 117 -0.89 -3.47 11.65
CA GLU A 117 -1.88 -4.06 12.55
C GLU A 117 -3.19 -3.28 12.64
N SER A 118 -3.13 -1.94 12.54
CA SER A 118 -4.30 -1.04 12.65
C SER A 118 -5.02 -0.80 11.33
N PHE A 119 -4.41 -1.20 10.18
CA PHE A 119 -4.96 -0.87 8.87
C PHE A 119 -6.31 -1.55 8.64
N ASN A 120 -7.36 -0.72 8.41
CA ASN A 120 -8.73 -1.18 8.10
C ASN A 120 -9.48 -0.18 7.23
N GLN A 121 -8.81 0.48 6.28
CA GLN A 121 -9.47 1.44 5.39
C GLN A 121 -10.10 0.75 4.19
N ASN A 122 -11.22 1.33 3.72
CA ASN A 122 -11.89 0.84 2.52
C ASN A 122 -11.06 1.13 1.26
N ILE A 123 -10.62 0.07 0.60
CA ILE A 123 -9.85 0.06 -0.65
C ILE A 123 -10.56 -0.73 -1.75
N GLU A 124 -11.86 -0.98 -1.60
CA GLU A 124 -12.69 -1.77 -2.53
C GLU A 124 -12.61 -1.26 -3.97
N ASN A 125 -12.50 0.07 -4.14
CA ASN A 125 -12.49 0.73 -5.45
C ASN A 125 -11.11 0.75 -6.13
N TRP A 126 -10.08 0.19 -5.52
CA TRP A 126 -8.77 0.12 -6.16
C TRP A 126 -8.81 -0.71 -7.43
N ASN A 127 -8.33 -0.14 -8.53
CA ASN A 127 -8.18 -0.86 -9.78
C ASN A 127 -6.85 -1.63 -9.81
N VAL A 128 -6.90 -2.89 -9.39
CA VAL A 128 -5.71 -3.77 -9.25
C VAL A 128 -5.44 -4.66 -10.46
N HIS A 129 -6.04 -4.35 -11.61
CA HIS A 129 -6.04 -5.23 -12.78
C HIS A 129 -4.64 -5.54 -13.37
N ASN A 130 -3.63 -4.71 -13.10
CA ASN A 130 -2.25 -4.91 -13.55
C ASN A 130 -1.35 -5.61 -12.52
N VAL A 131 -1.87 -5.87 -11.30
CA VAL A 131 -1.05 -6.44 -10.23
C VAL A 131 -0.77 -7.91 -10.50
N ILE A 132 0.53 -8.28 -10.43
CA ILE A 132 0.99 -9.66 -10.64
C ILE A 132 1.45 -10.36 -9.35
N ASP A 133 1.81 -9.61 -8.30
CA ASP A 133 2.25 -10.18 -7.02
C ASP A 133 1.57 -9.47 -5.85
N MET A 134 0.73 -10.23 -5.11
CA MET A 134 0.07 -9.81 -3.88
C MET A 134 0.52 -10.66 -2.67
N SER A 135 1.67 -11.36 -2.78
CA SER A 135 2.13 -12.25 -1.72
C SER A 135 2.33 -11.50 -0.40
N GLY A 136 1.72 -12.02 0.67
CA GLY A 136 1.77 -11.45 2.01
C GLY A 136 1.18 -10.05 2.17
N MET A 137 0.37 -9.56 1.21
CA MET A 137 -0.09 -8.17 1.18
C MET A 137 -0.77 -7.73 2.48
N PHE A 138 -1.62 -8.56 3.06
CA PHE A 138 -2.32 -8.32 4.32
C PHE A 138 -1.87 -9.27 5.45
N ALA A 139 -0.71 -9.90 5.32
CA ALA A 139 -0.24 -10.78 6.38
C ALA A 139 -0.04 -10.00 7.69
N PHE A 140 -0.51 -10.57 8.81
CA PHE A 140 -0.47 -9.94 10.14
C PHE A 140 -1.19 -8.59 10.26
N THR A 141 -2.14 -8.27 9.36
CA THR A 141 -3.06 -7.14 9.52
C THR A 141 -4.21 -7.56 10.43
N LYS A 142 -4.08 -7.29 11.74
CA LYS A 142 -5.04 -7.78 12.74
C LYS A 142 -6.44 -7.21 12.56
N SER A 143 -6.55 -5.94 12.13
CA SER A 143 -7.82 -5.21 12.06
C SER A 143 -8.49 -5.24 10.69
N PHE A 144 -7.78 -5.65 9.63
CA PHE A 144 -8.29 -5.54 8.27
C PHE A 144 -9.48 -6.48 8.02
N ASN A 145 -10.63 -5.87 7.67
CA ASN A 145 -11.86 -6.59 7.32
C ASN A 145 -12.72 -5.79 6.32
N GLN A 146 -12.11 -5.27 5.26
CA GLN A 146 -12.82 -4.50 4.23
C GLN A 146 -13.17 -5.35 3.01
N PRO A 147 -14.24 -5.02 2.26
CA PRO A 147 -14.63 -5.75 1.08
C PRO A 147 -13.55 -5.64 -0.01
N LEU A 148 -13.31 -6.74 -0.72
CA LEU A 148 -12.38 -6.86 -1.83
C LEU A 148 -13.01 -7.63 -3.01
N GLU A 149 -14.30 -7.93 -2.95
CA GLU A 149 -14.95 -8.85 -3.91
C GLU A 149 -14.94 -8.35 -5.36
N HIS A 150 -14.80 -7.03 -5.56
CA HIS A 150 -14.79 -6.41 -6.89
C HIS A 150 -13.38 -6.27 -7.50
N TRP A 151 -12.34 -6.66 -6.77
CA TRP A 151 -11.00 -6.63 -7.32
C TRP A 151 -10.85 -7.58 -8.51
N ASN A 152 -10.37 -7.06 -9.64
CA ASN A 152 -9.97 -7.87 -10.76
C ASN A 152 -8.54 -8.39 -10.55
N VAL A 153 -8.45 -9.64 -10.08
CA VAL A 153 -7.16 -10.29 -9.75
C VAL A 153 -6.66 -11.25 -10.83
N ARG A 154 -7.23 -11.16 -12.03
CA ARG A 154 -6.97 -12.11 -13.13
C ARG A 154 -5.49 -12.21 -13.51
N GLU A 155 -4.72 -11.11 -13.41
CA GLU A 155 -3.30 -11.09 -13.76
C GLU A 155 -2.39 -11.52 -12.61
N VAL A 156 -2.94 -11.73 -11.40
CA VAL A 156 -2.14 -12.11 -10.22
C VAL A 156 -1.65 -13.55 -10.36
N LYS A 157 -0.34 -13.71 -10.17
CA LYS A 157 0.35 -15.02 -10.19
C LYS A 157 0.68 -15.53 -8.80
N ASN A 158 0.91 -14.63 -7.84
CA ASN A 158 1.33 -15.01 -6.50
C ASN A 158 0.46 -14.35 -5.42
N MET A 159 -0.25 -15.20 -4.65
CA MET A 159 -1.06 -14.84 -3.48
C MET A 159 -0.58 -15.56 -2.21
N SER A 160 0.64 -16.13 -2.21
CA SER A 160 1.17 -16.86 -1.04
C SER A 160 1.12 -15.98 0.20
N GLY A 161 0.51 -16.48 1.28
CA GLY A 161 0.40 -15.79 2.56
C GLY A 161 -0.37 -14.47 2.51
N MET A 162 -1.18 -14.18 1.48
CA MET A 162 -1.83 -12.88 1.33
C MET A 162 -2.59 -12.43 2.57
N PHE A 163 -3.29 -13.34 3.24
CA PHE A 163 -4.03 -13.12 4.50
C PHE A 163 -3.45 -13.94 5.66
N TYR A 164 -2.16 -14.27 5.62
CA TYR A 164 -1.51 -15.03 6.68
C TYR A 164 -1.62 -14.27 8.02
N HIS A 165 -2.25 -14.91 9.03
CA HIS A 165 -2.56 -14.25 10.32
C HIS A 165 -3.32 -12.91 10.22
N ALA A 166 -4.15 -12.71 9.19
CA ALA A 166 -5.10 -11.60 9.11
C ALA A 166 -6.33 -11.93 9.98
N GLU A 167 -6.20 -11.70 11.28
CA GLU A 167 -7.09 -12.25 12.33
C GLU A 167 -8.57 -11.87 12.14
N SER A 168 -8.88 -10.66 11.66
CA SER A 168 -10.25 -10.15 11.50
C SER A 168 -10.85 -10.37 10.11
N PHE A 169 -10.03 -10.75 9.11
CA PHE A 169 -10.51 -10.82 7.74
C PHE A 169 -11.55 -11.92 7.54
N ASN A 170 -12.77 -11.53 7.16
CA ASN A 170 -13.88 -12.43 6.84
C ASN A 170 -14.81 -11.84 5.78
N LYS A 171 -14.27 -11.40 4.63
CA LYS A 171 -15.07 -10.90 3.50
C LYS A 171 -15.08 -11.88 2.35
N PRO A 172 -16.21 -11.95 1.59
CA PRO A 172 -16.31 -12.84 0.44
C PRO A 172 -15.33 -12.43 -0.65
N ILE A 173 -14.62 -13.40 -1.21
CA ILE A 173 -13.70 -13.25 -2.33
C ILE A 173 -13.88 -14.41 -3.34
N ASP A 174 -14.99 -15.13 -3.24
CA ASP A 174 -15.32 -16.27 -4.09
C ASP A 174 -15.52 -15.92 -5.58
N LYS A 175 -15.70 -14.63 -5.87
CA LYS A 175 -15.84 -14.13 -7.26
C LYS A 175 -14.51 -13.89 -7.97
N TRP A 176 -13.39 -13.94 -7.25
CA TRP A 176 -12.08 -13.74 -7.84
C TRP A 176 -11.76 -14.80 -8.89
N ASP A 177 -11.39 -14.37 -10.09
CA ASP A 177 -10.82 -15.27 -11.12
C ASP A 177 -9.36 -15.52 -10.80
N ILE A 178 -9.09 -16.67 -10.19
CA ILE A 178 -7.73 -17.10 -9.79
C ILE A 178 -7.10 -18.06 -10.81
N SER A 179 -7.60 -18.13 -12.03
CA SER A 179 -7.14 -19.08 -13.06
C SER A 179 -5.64 -18.92 -13.40
N ASN A 180 -5.07 -17.74 -13.24
CA ASN A 180 -3.66 -17.46 -13.48
C ASN A 180 -2.78 -17.53 -12.22
N VAL A 181 -3.37 -17.77 -11.03
CA VAL A 181 -2.63 -17.85 -9.78
C VAL A 181 -1.83 -19.16 -9.72
N GLU A 182 -0.52 -19.04 -9.53
CA GLU A 182 0.42 -20.16 -9.47
C GLU A 182 0.76 -20.54 -8.02
N TYR A 183 0.76 -19.55 -7.11
CA TYR A 183 1.18 -19.72 -5.72
C TYR A 183 0.12 -19.20 -4.74
N THR A 184 -0.36 -20.08 -3.86
CA THR A 184 -1.35 -19.76 -2.80
C THR A 184 -0.94 -20.29 -1.43
N ASP A 185 0.33 -20.70 -1.25
CA ASP A 185 0.83 -21.34 -0.03
C ASP A 185 0.53 -20.48 1.20
N GLY A 186 -0.14 -21.09 2.20
CA GLY A 186 -0.42 -20.42 3.47
C GLY A 186 -1.31 -19.18 3.38
N MET A 187 -2.06 -18.98 2.28
CA MET A 187 -2.83 -17.76 2.03
C MET A 187 -3.72 -17.35 3.19
N PHE A 188 -4.37 -18.29 3.88
CA PHE A 188 -5.25 -18.05 5.02
C PHE A 188 -4.75 -18.69 6.33
N ALA A 189 -3.51 -19.20 6.37
CA ALA A 189 -3.00 -19.82 7.59
C ALA A 189 -3.01 -18.78 8.74
N GLY A 190 -3.68 -19.12 9.86
CA GLY A 190 -3.83 -18.21 10.99
C GLY A 190 -4.86 -17.09 10.83
N ALA A 191 -5.61 -17.02 9.73
CA ALA A 191 -6.74 -16.09 9.56
C ALA A 191 -7.98 -16.65 10.28
N VAL A 192 -7.99 -16.54 11.60
CA VAL A 192 -8.92 -17.26 12.50
C VAL A 192 -10.40 -16.90 12.32
N SER A 193 -10.72 -15.74 11.78
CA SER A 193 -12.11 -15.32 11.50
C SER A 193 -12.60 -15.74 10.11
N PHE A 194 -11.70 -16.21 9.23
CA PHE A 194 -12.09 -16.47 7.84
C PHE A 194 -12.88 -17.80 7.72
N ASP A 195 -14.16 -17.68 7.40
CA ASP A 195 -15.06 -18.82 7.17
C ASP A 195 -15.84 -18.74 5.85
N GLN A 196 -15.36 -17.93 4.90
CA GLN A 196 -16.03 -17.76 3.62
C GLN A 196 -15.82 -18.95 2.69
N SER A 197 -16.87 -19.28 1.92
CA SER A 197 -16.80 -20.37 0.96
C SER A 197 -15.91 -20.00 -0.24
N LEU A 198 -14.97 -20.88 -0.59
CA LEU A 198 -14.10 -20.77 -1.75
C LEU A 198 -14.46 -21.79 -2.86
N LYS A 199 -15.66 -22.40 -2.81
CA LYS A 199 -16.08 -23.47 -3.74
C LYS A 199 -15.96 -23.08 -5.21
N LYS A 200 -16.12 -21.81 -5.55
CA LYS A 200 -15.99 -21.33 -6.93
C LYS A 200 -14.55 -21.38 -7.45
N TRP A 201 -13.55 -21.37 -6.55
CA TRP A 201 -12.15 -21.45 -6.94
C TRP A 201 -11.76 -22.81 -7.49
N ASP A 202 -12.46 -23.89 -7.13
CA ASP A 202 -12.23 -25.23 -7.67
C ASP A 202 -12.52 -25.28 -9.17
N ILE A 203 -13.52 -24.52 -9.66
CA ILE A 203 -13.86 -24.42 -11.07
C ILE A 203 -12.69 -23.85 -11.92
N PHE A 204 -11.90 -22.96 -11.33
CA PHE A 204 -10.75 -22.37 -12.03
C PHE A 204 -9.53 -23.31 -12.08
N LYS A 205 -9.39 -24.22 -11.09
CA LYS A 205 -8.32 -25.24 -11.06
C LYS A 205 -8.54 -26.37 -12.05
N GLU A 206 -9.78 -26.73 -12.33
CA GLU A 206 -10.13 -27.80 -13.27
C GLU A 206 -9.98 -27.41 -14.76
N ARG A 207 -9.75 -26.13 -15.04
CA ARG A 207 -9.55 -25.61 -16.41
C ARG A 207 -8.09 -25.58 -16.87
N LYS A 208 -7.16 -26.03 -16.05
CA LYS A 208 -5.75 -26.28 -16.38
C LYS A 208 -5.52 -27.75 -16.66
#